data_0cae26d478cb3226810babe4645b8277
#
_entry.id   0cae26d478cb3226810babe4645b8277
#
_cell.length_a   1.000
_cell.length_b   1.000
_cell.length_c   1.000
_cell.angle_alpha   90.00
_cell.angle_beta   90.00
_cell.angle_gamma   90.00
#
_symmetry.space_group_name_H-M   'P 1'
#
loop_
_entity.id
_entity.type
_entity.pdbx_description
1 polymer ?
#
loop_
_entity_poly.entity_id
_entity_poly.type
_entity_poly.pdbx_seq_one_letter_code
_entity_poly.pdbx_strand_id
1 'polypeptide(L)'
;MARIFSDKWMDFFYLPYQVSYKLMTLFVVVGIAKSLAEYYHIDSKAAITVSFVAIFILTPVIVTEDKIKGFPLDNLSASGLLLCILATCLAVEILRCCLQRGWTIKMPDSVPENIAKSFASVIPEFFVFLVFNIIRLAFSLTSFGDAQTFMFQTLQKPLQALGSTLPATIIVLAVESVIWCFGIHGSSIVSSVMNPIWYSLSAENAAAFEAG
;
A
#
# COMPACT_ATOMS: atom_id res chain seq x y z
N MET A 1 24.22 13.87 -25.19
CA MET A 1 24.81 12.70 -24.51
C MET A 1 24.71 11.50 -25.44
N ALA A 2 25.83 10.88 -25.79
CA ALA A 2 25.81 9.65 -26.59
C ALA A 2 25.09 8.57 -25.79
N ARG A 3 24.04 7.94 -26.38
CA ARG A 3 23.38 6.80 -25.77
C ARG A 3 24.39 5.64 -25.65
N ILE A 4 24.78 5.30 -24.43
CA ILE A 4 25.78 4.27 -24.13
C ILE A 4 25.18 2.88 -24.45
N PHE A 5 23.87 2.74 -24.42
CA PHE A 5 23.16 1.49 -24.70
C PHE A 5 22.22 1.65 -25.89
N SER A 6 22.09 0.59 -26.68
CA SER A 6 21.08 0.52 -27.75
C SER A 6 19.67 0.45 -27.13
N ASP A 7 18.65 0.85 -27.89
CA ASP A 7 17.25 0.88 -27.43
C ASP A 7 16.79 -0.51 -26.90
N LYS A 8 17.30 -1.62 -27.48
CA LYS A 8 17.02 -2.99 -27.01
C LYS A 8 17.52 -3.28 -25.58
N TRP A 9 18.68 -2.73 -25.20
CA TRP A 9 19.20 -2.86 -23.84
C TRP A 9 18.45 -1.98 -22.86
N MET A 10 18.00 -0.82 -23.29
CA MET A 10 17.13 0.04 -22.49
C MET A 10 15.82 -0.67 -22.16
N ASP A 11 15.17 -1.28 -23.14
CA ASP A 11 13.93 -2.05 -22.96
C ASP A 11 14.14 -3.27 -22.03
N PHE A 12 15.29 -3.94 -22.13
CA PHE A 12 15.61 -5.09 -21.28
C PHE A 12 15.65 -4.74 -19.80
N PHE A 13 16.19 -3.57 -19.43
CA PHE A 13 16.25 -3.13 -18.05
C PHE A 13 14.99 -2.35 -17.61
N TYR A 14 14.30 -1.73 -18.55
CA TYR A 14 13.15 -0.86 -18.26
C TYR A 14 11.93 -1.65 -17.78
N LEU A 15 11.65 -2.80 -18.34
CA LEU A 15 10.51 -3.63 -17.92
C LEU A 15 10.61 -4.13 -16.47
N PRO A 16 11.73 -4.74 -16.01
CA PRO A 16 11.90 -5.10 -14.60
C PRO A 16 11.80 -3.89 -13.66
N TYR A 17 12.37 -2.75 -14.05
CA TYR A 17 12.26 -1.50 -13.29
C TYR A 17 10.78 -1.07 -13.17
N GLN A 18 10.05 -1.00 -14.28
CA GLN A 18 8.64 -0.63 -14.26
C GLN A 18 7.81 -1.57 -13.38
N VAL A 19 7.96 -2.89 -13.53
CA VAL A 19 7.22 -3.86 -12.73
C VAL A 19 7.52 -3.69 -11.25
N SER A 20 8.78 -3.59 -10.87
CA SER A 20 9.18 -3.42 -9.46
C SER A 20 8.67 -2.12 -8.87
N TYR A 21 8.80 -1.00 -9.59
CA TYR A 21 8.46 0.32 -9.11
C TYR A 21 6.95 0.58 -9.12
N LYS A 22 6.26 0.24 -10.22
CA LYS A 22 4.82 0.48 -10.37
C LYS A 22 3.95 -0.48 -9.54
N LEU A 23 4.51 -1.61 -9.08
CA LEU A 23 3.82 -2.55 -8.20
C LEU A 23 4.34 -2.51 -6.75
N MET A 24 5.12 -1.49 -6.40
CA MET A 24 5.75 -1.38 -5.08
C MET A 24 4.73 -1.47 -3.93
N THR A 25 3.57 -0.87 -4.10
CA THR A 25 2.46 -0.93 -3.13
C THR A 25 2.09 -2.37 -2.77
N LEU A 26 2.05 -3.29 -3.73
CA LEU A 26 1.69 -4.68 -3.48
C LEU A 26 2.74 -5.41 -2.62
N PHE A 27 4.01 -5.12 -2.81
CA PHE A 27 5.07 -5.68 -1.96
C PHE A 27 4.98 -5.17 -0.51
N VAL A 28 4.65 -3.89 -0.36
CA VAL A 28 4.47 -3.26 0.96
C VAL A 28 3.26 -3.85 1.69
N VAL A 29 2.15 -4.10 0.98
CA VAL A 29 0.96 -4.80 1.52
C VAL A 29 1.33 -6.14 2.14
N VAL A 30 2.07 -6.98 1.40
CA VAL A 30 2.48 -8.30 1.88
C VAL A 30 3.31 -8.16 3.16
N GLY A 31 4.27 -7.24 3.17
CA GLY A 31 5.13 -7.00 4.34
C GLY A 31 4.34 -6.57 5.57
N ILE A 32 3.49 -5.56 5.45
CA ILE A 32 2.69 -5.03 6.56
C ILE A 32 1.66 -6.05 7.04
N ALA A 33 0.88 -6.65 6.13
CA ALA A 33 -0.14 -7.62 6.48
C ALA A 33 0.45 -8.83 7.21
N LYS A 34 1.60 -9.34 6.73
CA LYS A 34 2.32 -10.43 7.37
C LYS A 34 2.81 -10.05 8.76
N SER A 35 3.49 -8.91 8.91
CA SER A 35 4.02 -8.46 10.19
C SER A 35 2.92 -8.22 11.23
N LEU A 36 1.78 -7.64 10.83
CA LEU A 36 0.63 -7.46 11.72
C LEU A 36 -0.02 -8.79 12.08
N ALA A 37 -0.14 -9.73 11.13
CA ALA A 37 -0.69 -11.05 11.39
C ALA A 37 0.16 -11.85 12.40
N GLU A 38 1.48 -11.79 12.26
CA GLU A 38 2.42 -12.41 13.19
C GLU A 38 2.32 -11.77 14.58
N TYR A 39 2.24 -10.45 14.65
CA TYR A 39 2.08 -9.71 15.90
C TYR A 39 0.76 -10.07 16.63
N TYR A 40 -0.34 -10.22 15.88
CA TYR A 40 -1.65 -10.54 16.43
C TYR A 40 -1.92 -12.05 16.55
N HIS A 41 -0.98 -12.90 16.15
CA HIS A 41 -1.12 -14.37 16.14
C HIS A 41 -2.34 -14.87 15.35
N ILE A 42 -2.60 -14.23 14.20
CA ILE A 42 -3.66 -14.63 13.25
C ILE A 42 -3.05 -15.21 11.96
N ASP A 43 -3.89 -15.83 11.13
CA ASP A 43 -3.41 -16.42 9.88
C ASP A 43 -2.91 -15.35 8.90
N SER A 44 -1.62 -15.43 8.54
CA SER A 44 -0.96 -14.48 7.64
C SER A 44 -1.53 -14.52 6.22
N LYS A 45 -2.02 -15.69 5.77
CA LYS A 45 -2.60 -15.83 4.42
C LYS A 45 -3.91 -15.05 4.33
N ALA A 46 -4.79 -15.22 5.32
CA ALA A 46 -6.03 -14.46 5.41
C ALA A 46 -5.75 -12.94 5.48
N ALA A 47 -4.81 -12.51 6.33
CA ALA A 47 -4.45 -11.11 6.46
C ALA A 47 -3.93 -10.50 5.15
N ILE A 48 -3.07 -11.20 4.42
CA ILE A 48 -2.56 -10.76 3.12
C ILE A 48 -3.71 -10.69 2.10
N THR A 49 -4.55 -11.72 2.03
CA THR A 49 -5.68 -11.79 1.09
C THR A 49 -6.65 -10.63 1.28
N VAL A 50 -7.11 -10.38 2.52
CA VAL A 50 -8.04 -9.27 2.78
C VAL A 50 -7.42 -7.92 2.47
N SER A 51 -6.13 -7.75 2.74
CA SER A 51 -5.42 -6.50 2.45
C SER A 51 -5.32 -6.22 0.96
N PHE A 52 -4.99 -7.23 0.15
CA PHE A 52 -5.00 -7.11 -1.31
C PHE A 52 -6.38 -6.71 -1.84
N VAL A 53 -7.41 -7.44 -1.44
CA VAL A 53 -8.78 -7.18 -1.92
C VAL A 53 -9.24 -5.79 -1.47
N ALA A 54 -8.94 -5.39 -0.23
CA ALA A 54 -9.28 -4.07 0.30
C ALA A 54 -8.68 -2.93 -0.54
N ILE A 55 -7.42 -3.06 -0.93
CA ILE A 55 -6.74 -2.05 -1.77
C ILE A 55 -7.37 -1.99 -3.16
N PHE A 56 -7.63 -3.14 -3.79
CA PHE A 56 -8.28 -3.16 -5.10
C PHE A 56 -9.72 -2.63 -5.06
N ILE A 57 -10.46 -2.81 -3.97
CA ILE A 57 -11.78 -2.19 -3.77
C ILE A 57 -11.67 -0.66 -3.74
N LEU A 58 -10.63 -0.10 -3.10
CA LEU A 58 -10.42 1.35 -3.01
C LEU A 58 -9.78 1.96 -4.24
N THR A 59 -9.12 1.16 -5.09
CA THR A 59 -8.49 1.63 -6.32
C THR A 59 -9.55 1.86 -7.40
N PRO A 60 -9.63 3.06 -8.00
CA PRO A 60 -10.58 3.34 -9.07
C PRO A 60 -10.28 2.48 -10.30
N VAL A 61 -11.34 1.95 -10.92
CA VAL A 61 -11.24 1.21 -12.18
C VAL A 61 -11.33 2.20 -13.32
N ILE A 62 -10.36 2.16 -14.23
CA ILE A 62 -10.40 2.91 -15.48
C ILE A 62 -11.04 2.06 -16.58
N VAL A 63 -11.77 2.72 -17.49
CA VAL A 63 -12.34 2.10 -18.68
C VAL A 63 -11.74 2.81 -19.87
N THR A 64 -10.95 2.09 -20.67
CA THR A 64 -10.36 2.60 -21.91
C THR A 64 -11.43 2.79 -23.01
N GLU A 65 -11.09 3.52 -24.06
CA GLU A 65 -11.97 3.74 -25.24
C GLU A 65 -12.46 2.41 -25.83
N ASP A 66 -11.64 1.37 -25.82
CA ASP A 66 -11.97 0.00 -26.24
C ASP A 66 -12.82 -0.77 -25.22
N LYS A 67 -13.39 -0.11 -24.19
CA LYS A 67 -14.17 -0.71 -23.09
C LYS A 67 -13.39 -1.74 -22.26
N ILE A 68 -12.06 -1.75 -22.31
CA ILE A 68 -11.22 -2.59 -21.45
C ILE A 68 -11.21 -1.97 -20.05
N LYS A 69 -11.53 -2.77 -19.05
CA LYS A 69 -11.46 -2.36 -17.64
C LYS A 69 -10.08 -2.72 -17.08
N GLY A 70 -9.46 -1.79 -16.39
CA GLY A 70 -8.16 -2.00 -15.78
C GLY A 70 -7.96 -1.16 -14.53
N PHE A 71 -6.93 -1.49 -13.77
CA PHE A 71 -6.47 -0.66 -12.64
C PHE A 71 -5.28 0.19 -13.11
N PRO A 72 -5.27 1.50 -12.82
CA PRO A 72 -4.13 2.34 -13.15
C PRO A 72 -2.91 1.90 -12.32
N LEU A 73 -1.82 1.54 -13.00
CA LEU A 73 -0.59 1.10 -12.34
C LEU A 73 0.00 2.19 -11.43
N ASP A 74 -0.24 3.44 -11.74
CA ASP A 74 0.25 4.58 -10.94
C ASP A 74 -0.34 4.57 -9.53
N ASN A 75 -1.59 4.10 -9.36
CA ASN A 75 -2.21 3.94 -8.04
C ASN A 75 -1.63 2.78 -7.21
N LEU A 76 -0.89 1.87 -7.84
CA LEU A 76 -0.18 0.77 -7.21
C LEU A 76 1.32 1.07 -7.01
N SER A 77 1.78 2.23 -7.42
CA SER A 77 3.14 2.73 -7.27
C SER A 77 3.33 3.49 -5.95
N ALA A 78 4.37 4.31 -5.87
CA ALA A 78 4.65 5.16 -4.72
C ALA A 78 3.48 6.10 -4.34
N SER A 79 2.69 6.55 -5.33
CA SER A 79 1.52 7.40 -5.09
C SER A 79 0.41 6.70 -4.32
N GLY A 80 0.31 5.37 -4.41
CA GLY A 80 -0.65 4.56 -3.66
C GLY A 80 -0.20 4.15 -2.26
N LEU A 81 1.07 4.39 -1.88
CA LEU A 81 1.65 3.86 -0.65
C LEU A 81 0.90 4.25 0.61
N LEU A 82 0.56 5.53 0.77
CA LEU A 82 -0.11 6.00 1.99
C LEU A 82 -1.49 5.36 2.16
N LEU A 83 -2.28 5.31 1.08
CA LEU A 83 -3.58 4.63 1.11
C LEU A 83 -3.40 3.14 1.43
N CYS A 84 -2.42 2.50 0.81
CA CYS A 84 -2.09 1.10 1.02
C CYS A 84 -1.76 0.78 2.48
N ILE A 85 -0.90 1.56 3.12
CA ILE A 85 -0.53 1.37 4.53
C ILE A 85 -1.77 1.44 5.41
N LEU A 86 -2.57 2.49 5.27
CA LEU A 86 -3.78 2.69 6.08
C LEU A 86 -4.84 1.62 5.80
N ALA A 87 -5.06 1.28 4.53
CA ALA A 87 -6.02 0.24 4.15
C ALA A 87 -5.61 -1.13 4.69
N THR A 88 -4.32 -1.49 4.59
CA THR A 88 -3.81 -2.75 5.12
C THR A 88 -3.96 -2.83 6.64
N CYS A 89 -3.57 -1.78 7.37
CA CYS A 89 -3.74 -1.74 8.81
C CYS A 89 -5.21 -1.90 9.20
N LEU A 90 -6.11 -1.17 8.54
CA LEU A 90 -7.56 -1.25 8.81
C LEU A 90 -8.12 -2.64 8.47
N ALA A 91 -7.73 -3.23 7.34
CA ALA A 91 -8.20 -4.55 6.90
C ALA A 91 -7.81 -5.64 7.91
N VAL A 92 -6.56 -5.64 8.35
CA VAL A 92 -6.05 -6.61 9.34
C VAL A 92 -6.70 -6.39 10.71
N GLU A 93 -6.94 -5.14 11.13
CA GLU A 93 -7.64 -4.86 12.39
C GLU A 93 -9.10 -5.34 12.38
N ILE A 94 -9.83 -5.14 11.28
CA ILE A 94 -11.20 -5.64 11.15
C ILE A 94 -11.19 -7.18 11.18
N LEU A 95 -10.28 -7.81 10.43
CA LEU A 95 -10.11 -9.26 10.42
C LEU A 95 -9.86 -9.79 11.85
N ARG A 96 -8.89 -9.20 12.56
CA ARG A 96 -8.57 -9.53 13.94
C ARG A 96 -9.78 -9.40 14.86
N CYS A 97 -10.48 -8.28 14.76
CA CYS A 97 -11.65 -7.98 15.59
C CYS A 97 -12.77 -9.02 15.40
N CYS A 98 -13.02 -9.44 14.17
CA CYS A 98 -14.01 -10.48 13.85
C CYS A 98 -13.57 -11.85 14.40
N LEU A 99 -12.30 -12.21 14.23
CA LEU A 99 -11.74 -13.48 14.75
C LEU A 99 -11.83 -13.54 16.28
N GLN A 100 -11.45 -12.46 16.97
CA GLN A 100 -11.50 -12.38 18.44
C GLN A 100 -12.94 -12.44 18.99
N ARG A 101 -13.91 -11.92 18.25
CA ARG A 101 -15.34 -12.00 18.61
C ARG A 101 -15.95 -13.38 18.29
N GLY A 102 -15.19 -14.29 17.69
CA GLY A 102 -15.68 -15.61 17.32
C GLY A 102 -16.64 -15.62 16.13
N TRP A 103 -16.62 -14.57 15.28
CA TRP A 103 -17.41 -14.52 14.05
C TRP A 103 -16.76 -15.38 12.97
N THR A 104 -16.74 -16.69 13.22
CA THR A 104 -16.04 -17.66 12.38
C THR A 104 -16.91 -18.87 12.13
N ILE A 105 -16.67 -19.55 11.02
CA ILE A 105 -17.28 -20.85 10.74
C ILE A 105 -16.47 -21.89 11.54
N LYS A 106 -17.14 -22.57 12.50
CA LYS A 106 -16.54 -23.66 13.25
C LYS A 106 -16.67 -24.96 12.46
N MET A 107 -15.54 -25.62 12.25
CA MET A 107 -15.49 -26.92 11.61
C MET A 107 -15.37 -28.04 12.66
N PRO A 108 -15.87 -29.26 12.37
CA PRO A 108 -15.63 -30.44 13.21
C PRO A 108 -14.15 -30.76 13.31
N ASP A 109 -13.74 -31.42 14.43
CA ASP A 109 -12.33 -31.80 14.69
C ASP A 109 -11.75 -32.80 13.67
N SER A 110 -12.62 -33.45 12.88
CA SER A 110 -12.22 -34.35 11.80
C SER A 110 -11.64 -33.65 10.56
N VAL A 111 -11.81 -32.32 10.46
CA VAL A 111 -11.32 -31.53 9.31
C VAL A 111 -9.87 -31.14 9.53
N PRO A 112 -8.98 -31.30 8.52
CA PRO A 112 -7.60 -30.86 8.61
C PRO A 112 -7.49 -29.37 8.98
N GLU A 113 -6.55 -29.04 9.87
CA GLU A 113 -6.39 -27.70 10.46
C GLU A 113 -6.27 -26.57 9.41
N ASN A 114 -5.55 -26.81 8.31
CA ASN A 114 -5.39 -25.84 7.23
C ASN A 114 -6.73 -25.51 6.54
N ILE A 115 -7.61 -26.49 6.38
CA ILE A 115 -8.93 -26.32 5.79
C ILE A 115 -9.84 -25.58 6.79
N ALA A 116 -9.81 -26.00 8.04
CA ALA A 116 -10.61 -25.37 9.11
C ALA A 116 -10.25 -23.87 9.26
N LYS A 117 -8.97 -23.50 9.21
CA LYS A 117 -8.51 -22.11 9.24
C LYS A 117 -9.03 -21.30 8.04
N SER A 118 -9.00 -21.87 6.84
CA SER A 118 -9.50 -21.19 5.64
C SER A 118 -11.01 -20.91 5.73
N PHE A 119 -11.80 -21.87 6.23
CA PHE A 119 -13.24 -21.64 6.44
C PHE A 119 -13.54 -20.68 7.59
N ALA A 120 -12.71 -20.67 8.63
CA ALA A 120 -12.87 -19.75 9.75
C ALA A 120 -12.69 -18.28 9.34
N SER A 121 -11.90 -17.99 8.29
CA SER A 121 -11.66 -16.64 7.81
C SER A 121 -12.75 -16.09 6.88
N VAL A 122 -13.61 -16.93 6.30
CA VAL A 122 -14.61 -16.52 5.28
C VAL A 122 -15.56 -15.44 5.79
N ILE A 123 -16.12 -15.59 6.99
CA ILE A 123 -17.02 -14.57 7.58
C ILE A 123 -16.24 -13.28 7.89
N PRO A 124 -15.09 -13.30 8.57
CA PRO A 124 -14.26 -12.12 8.76
C PRO A 124 -13.90 -11.41 7.46
N GLU A 125 -13.49 -12.15 6.43
CA GLU A 125 -13.16 -11.58 5.11
C GLU A 125 -14.35 -10.87 4.48
N PHE A 126 -15.53 -11.47 4.53
CA PHE A 126 -16.76 -10.82 4.06
C PHE A 126 -17.00 -9.48 4.74
N PHE A 127 -16.82 -9.40 6.07
CA PHE A 127 -16.97 -8.13 6.79
C PHE A 127 -15.94 -7.10 6.38
N VAL A 128 -14.68 -7.50 6.17
CA VAL A 128 -13.65 -6.60 5.64
C VAL A 128 -14.11 -6.04 4.28
N PHE A 129 -14.51 -6.89 3.35
CA PHE A 129 -14.91 -6.46 2.01
C PHE A 129 -16.16 -5.56 2.05
N LEU A 130 -17.11 -5.85 2.93
CA LEU A 130 -18.29 -5.01 3.13
C LEU A 130 -17.92 -3.62 3.61
N VAL A 131 -17.06 -3.52 4.64
CA VAL A 131 -16.61 -2.23 5.17
C VAL A 131 -15.86 -1.43 4.11
N PHE A 132 -14.96 -2.06 3.36
CA PHE A 132 -14.22 -1.37 2.29
C PHE A 132 -15.12 -0.94 1.12
N ASN A 133 -16.17 -1.71 0.78
CA ASN A 133 -17.18 -1.27 -0.18
C ASN A 133 -17.99 -0.07 0.34
N ILE A 134 -18.32 -0.02 1.62
CA ILE A 134 -18.99 1.13 2.23
C ILE A 134 -18.07 2.36 2.16
N ILE A 135 -16.79 2.20 2.50
CA ILE A 135 -15.79 3.28 2.40
C ILE A 135 -15.69 3.78 0.96
N ARG A 136 -15.57 2.87 -0.02
CA ARG A 136 -15.54 3.22 -1.45
C ARG A 136 -16.79 4.01 -1.85
N LEU A 137 -17.97 3.53 -1.45
CA LEU A 137 -19.23 4.21 -1.74
C LEU A 137 -19.27 5.61 -1.10
N ALA A 138 -18.84 5.73 0.15
CA ALA A 138 -18.77 7.01 0.84
C ALA A 138 -17.89 8.01 0.08
N PHE A 139 -16.68 7.60 -0.36
CA PHE A 139 -15.81 8.47 -1.17
C PHE A 139 -16.41 8.82 -2.52
N SER A 140 -17.13 7.92 -3.18
CA SER A 140 -17.79 8.21 -4.46
C SER A 140 -18.88 9.28 -4.36
N LEU A 141 -19.42 9.54 -3.18
CA LEU A 141 -20.39 10.59 -2.90
C LEU A 141 -19.74 11.93 -2.53
N THR A 142 -18.41 11.96 -2.34
CA THR A 142 -17.66 13.18 -2.04
C THR A 142 -17.18 13.88 -3.32
N SER A 143 -16.74 15.13 -3.21
CA SER A 143 -16.12 15.87 -4.31
C SER A 143 -14.79 15.26 -4.79
N PHE A 144 -14.19 14.36 -4.02
CA PHE A 144 -12.95 13.68 -4.38
C PHE A 144 -13.18 12.50 -5.33
N GLY A 145 -14.39 11.90 -5.33
CA GLY A 145 -14.78 10.78 -6.19
C GLY A 145 -14.24 9.42 -5.75
N ASP A 146 -13.03 9.36 -5.20
CA ASP A 146 -12.40 8.12 -4.72
C ASP A 146 -11.41 8.36 -3.56
N ALA A 147 -11.07 7.28 -2.85
CA ALA A 147 -10.18 7.32 -1.70
C ALA A 147 -8.74 7.67 -2.08
N GLN A 148 -8.28 7.29 -3.27
CA GLN A 148 -6.93 7.57 -3.76
C GLN A 148 -6.74 9.07 -3.99
N THR A 149 -7.69 9.70 -4.69
CA THR A 149 -7.69 11.15 -4.93
C THR A 149 -7.74 11.93 -3.62
N PHE A 150 -8.58 11.50 -2.67
CA PHE A 150 -8.63 12.10 -1.34
C PHE A 150 -7.27 12.03 -0.63
N MET A 151 -6.67 10.85 -0.57
CA MET A 151 -5.35 10.66 0.07
C MET A 151 -4.27 11.49 -0.59
N PHE A 152 -4.25 11.51 -1.92
CA PHE A 152 -3.29 12.30 -2.68
C PHE A 152 -3.41 13.80 -2.37
N GLN A 153 -4.61 14.36 -2.46
CA GLN A 153 -4.81 15.80 -2.29
C GLN A 153 -4.67 16.25 -0.83
N THR A 154 -5.15 15.45 0.12
CA THR A 154 -5.26 15.86 1.53
C THR A 154 -4.00 15.55 2.33
N LEU A 155 -3.33 14.43 2.07
CA LEU A 155 -2.18 14.02 2.86
C LEU A 155 -0.88 14.02 2.03
N GLN A 156 -0.88 13.36 0.88
CA GLN A 156 0.36 13.14 0.14
C GLN A 156 0.93 14.46 -0.42
N LYS A 157 0.13 15.25 -1.10
CA LYS A 157 0.58 16.52 -1.68
C LYS A 157 1.11 17.52 -0.65
N PRO A 158 0.47 17.78 0.51
CA PRO A 158 1.07 18.58 1.57
C PRO A 158 2.35 18.01 2.15
N LEU A 159 2.42 16.67 2.37
CA LEU A 159 3.62 16.02 2.87
C LEU A 159 4.78 16.09 1.87
N GLN A 160 4.52 15.93 0.58
CA GLN A 160 5.51 16.12 -0.48
C GLN A 160 6.04 17.56 -0.48
N ALA A 161 5.16 18.55 -0.39
CA ALA A 161 5.56 19.96 -0.36
C ALA A 161 6.45 20.27 0.85
N LEU A 162 6.20 19.65 2.00
CA LEU A 162 7.06 19.77 3.18
C LEU A 162 8.37 19.00 2.99
N GLY A 163 8.32 17.77 2.49
CA GLY A 163 9.50 16.89 2.33
C GLY A 163 10.43 17.27 1.19
N SER A 164 9.99 18.11 0.25
CA SER A 164 10.80 18.57 -0.91
C SER A 164 11.76 19.71 -0.58
N THR A 165 11.66 20.30 0.62
CA THR A 165 12.48 21.46 0.99
C THR A 165 13.79 21.04 1.66
N LEU A 166 14.87 21.79 1.37
CA LEU A 166 16.18 21.59 2.02
C LEU A 166 16.10 21.70 3.56
N PRO A 167 15.41 22.68 4.16
CA PRO A 167 15.25 22.72 5.60
C PRO A 167 14.57 21.49 6.20
N ALA A 168 13.54 20.97 5.55
CA ALA A 168 12.87 19.76 6.02
C ALA A 168 13.81 18.54 6.00
N THR A 169 14.60 18.39 4.94
CA THR A 169 15.61 17.31 4.85
C THR A 169 16.64 17.43 5.96
N ILE A 170 17.13 18.63 6.25
CA ILE A 170 18.09 18.87 7.35
C ILE A 170 17.46 18.49 8.70
N ILE A 171 16.21 18.88 8.95
CA ILE A 171 15.49 18.55 10.20
C ILE A 171 15.36 17.02 10.33
N VAL A 172 14.97 16.33 9.26
CA VAL A 172 14.83 14.87 9.26
C VAL A 172 16.16 14.19 9.60
N LEU A 173 17.26 14.60 8.98
CA LEU A 173 18.59 14.08 9.26
C LEU A 173 19.06 14.39 10.69
N ALA A 174 18.71 15.57 11.21
CA ALA A 174 19.01 15.92 12.60
C ALA A 174 18.24 15.03 13.57
N VAL A 175 16.95 14.81 13.34
CA VAL A 175 16.13 13.88 14.14
C VAL A 175 16.68 12.47 14.08
N GLU A 176 17.05 11.98 12.90
CA GLU A 176 17.69 10.68 12.72
C GLU A 176 18.97 10.57 13.57
N SER A 177 19.82 11.58 13.51
CA SER A 177 21.07 11.63 14.26
C SER A 177 20.83 11.65 15.78
N VAL A 178 19.83 12.39 16.26
CA VAL A 178 19.43 12.40 17.68
C VAL A 178 18.95 11.01 18.12
N ILE A 179 18.15 10.32 17.33
CA ILE A 179 17.68 8.96 17.63
C ILE A 179 18.87 7.99 17.75
N TRP A 180 19.89 8.11 16.88
CA TRP A 180 21.11 7.35 16.96
C TRP A 180 21.88 7.58 18.28
N CYS A 181 21.87 8.80 18.82
CA CYS A 181 22.49 9.10 20.12
C CYS A 181 21.89 8.33 21.29
N PHE A 182 20.61 7.92 21.17
CA PHE A 182 19.95 7.06 22.16
C PHE A 182 20.18 5.56 21.93
N GLY A 183 21.05 5.16 21.03
CA GLY A 183 21.35 3.76 20.72
C GLY A 183 20.24 3.05 19.91
N ILE A 184 19.30 3.81 19.36
CA ILE A 184 18.22 3.30 18.53
C ILE A 184 18.62 3.49 17.06
N HIS A 185 18.31 2.51 16.19
CA HIS A 185 18.60 2.61 14.76
C HIS A 185 17.72 3.68 14.10
N GLY A 186 18.18 4.94 14.13
CA GLY A 186 17.43 6.11 13.66
C GLY A 186 16.93 5.98 12.23
N SER A 187 17.78 5.48 11.31
CA SER A 187 17.41 5.30 9.92
C SER A 187 16.19 4.39 9.73
N SER A 188 16.05 3.35 10.52
CA SER A 188 14.88 2.43 10.40
C SER A 188 13.57 3.13 10.77
N ILE A 189 13.60 4.00 11.79
CA ILE A 189 12.42 4.75 12.23
C ILE A 189 12.10 5.86 11.22
N VAL A 190 13.09 6.66 10.87
CA VAL A 190 12.93 7.80 9.96
C VAL A 190 12.50 7.33 8.57
N SER A 191 13.15 6.27 8.05
CA SER A 191 12.81 5.73 6.73
C SER A 191 11.40 5.17 6.66
N SER A 192 10.88 4.59 7.74
CA SER A 192 9.49 4.08 7.73
C SER A 192 8.46 5.18 7.53
N VAL A 193 8.76 6.41 7.98
CA VAL A 193 7.89 7.58 7.81
C VAL A 193 8.20 8.32 6.50
N MET A 194 9.47 8.50 6.17
CA MET A 194 9.89 9.36 5.07
C MET A 194 9.93 8.66 3.71
N ASN A 195 10.14 7.34 3.65
CA ASN A 195 10.21 6.63 2.38
C ASN A 195 8.96 6.79 1.51
N PRO A 196 7.72 6.71 2.02
CA PRO A 196 6.53 6.97 1.21
C PRO A 196 6.53 8.36 0.55
N ILE A 197 7.07 9.37 1.25
CA ILE A 197 7.17 10.75 0.77
C ILE A 197 8.27 10.86 -0.29
N TRP A 198 9.48 10.35 0.00
CA TRP A 198 10.62 10.43 -0.88
C TRP A 198 10.43 9.60 -2.17
N TYR A 199 9.83 8.42 -2.08
CA TYR A 199 9.51 7.61 -3.26
C TYR A 199 8.50 8.29 -4.16
N SER A 200 7.51 8.97 -3.57
CA SER A 200 6.54 9.75 -4.34
C SER A 200 7.17 10.94 -5.04
N LEU A 201 8.05 11.69 -4.37
CA LEU A 201 8.83 12.79 -4.97
C LEU A 201 9.77 12.28 -6.07
N SER A 202 10.39 11.11 -5.87
CA SER A 202 11.24 10.46 -6.87
C SER A 202 10.45 10.09 -8.12
N ALA A 203 9.20 9.62 -7.96
CA ALA A 203 8.31 9.32 -9.07
C ALA A 203 7.93 10.57 -9.88
N GLU A 204 7.63 11.67 -9.20
CA GLU A 204 7.34 12.96 -9.85
C GLU A 204 8.55 13.48 -10.62
N ASN A 205 9.76 13.38 -10.05
CA ASN A 205 10.98 13.77 -10.72
C ASN A 205 11.26 12.90 -11.95
N ALA A 206 11.02 11.59 -11.88
CA ALA A 206 11.17 10.70 -13.03
C ALA A 206 10.18 11.05 -14.14
N ALA A 207 8.92 11.28 -13.81
CA ALA A 207 7.89 11.69 -14.77
C ALA A 207 8.21 13.06 -15.42
N ALA A 208 8.70 14.03 -14.64
CA ALA A 208 9.14 15.31 -15.16
C ALA A 208 10.32 15.19 -16.11
N PHE A 209 11.27 14.28 -15.80
CA PHE A 209 12.42 14.00 -16.67
C PHE A 209 12.01 13.33 -18.00
N GLU A 210 11.02 12.43 -17.96
CA GLU A 210 10.48 11.77 -19.16
C GLU A 210 9.71 12.75 -20.05
N ALA A 211 9.10 13.78 -19.47
CA ALA A 211 8.35 14.80 -20.20
C ALA A 211 9.22 15.86 -20.91
N GLY A 212 10.54 15.94 -20.60
CA GLY A 212 11.53 16.84 -21.22
C GLY A 212 11.84 18.02 -20.34
#